data_960809cbc44d0093cb14aec564f28fe4
#
_entry.id   960809cbc44d0093cb14aec564f28fe4
#
_cell.length_a   1.000
_cell.length_b   1.000
_cell.length_c   1.000
_cell.angle_alpha   90.00
_cell.angle_beta   90.00
_cell.angle_gamma   90.00
#
_symmetry.space_group_name_H-M   'P 1'
#
loop_
_entity.id
_entity.type
_entity.pdbx_description
1 polymer ?
#
loop_
_entity_poly.entity_id
_entity_poly.type
_entity_poly.pdbx_seq_one_letter_code
_entity_poly.pdbx_strand_id
1 'polypeptide(L)'
;MFKILIVEDDRDLNRSVCSFLNNSGYEAIGCLDAESAYDEMYKNTFDCIVSDIMMPNIDGFEFAKTVRSLNNDIPILFMTARDDFASKQRGFRIGIDDYMTKPIDLDELFLRIGALLRR
;
A
#
# COMPACT_ATOMS: atom_id res chain seq x y z
N MET A 1 10.93 12.39 -8.43
CA MET A 1 10.99 11.07 -7.76
C MET A 1 9.63 10.72 -7.21
N PHE A 2 9.11 9.55 -7.54
CA PHE A 2 7.80 9.10 -7.04
C PHE A 2 7.87 8.74 -5.57
N LYS A 3 6.84 9.11 -4.83
CA LYS A 3 6.70 8.88 -3.40
C LYS A 3 5.70 7.77 -3.13
N ILE A 4 6.13 6.73 -2.43
CA ILE A 4 5.33 5.54 -2.16
C ILE A 4 5.08 5.44 -0.66
N LEU A 5 3.83 5.30 -0.26
CA LEU A 5 3.45 5.10 1.13
C LEU A 5 3.28 3.60 1.39
N ILE A 6 4.00 3.08 2.38
CA ILE A 6 3.94 1.66 2.76
C ILE A 6 3.27 1.58 4.13
N VAL A 7 2.14 0.87 4.21
CA VAL A 7 1.40 0.69 5.46
C VAL A 7 1.39 -0.79 5.81
N GLU A 8 2.21 -1.17 6.77
CA GLU A 8 2.45 -2.57 7.13
C GLU A 8 2.90 -2.64 8.58
N ASP A 9 2.19 -3.40 9.43
CA ASP A 9 2.48 -3.49 10.85
C ASP A 9 3.65 -4.44 11.20
N ASP A 10 4.03 -5.34 10.28
CA ASP A 10 5.23 -6.15 10.43
C ASP A 10 6.45 -5.27 10.17
N ARG A 11 7.20 -4.96 11.23
CA ARG A 11 8.34 -4.03 11.15
C ARG A 11 9.42 -4.48 10.19
N ASP A 12 9.72 -5.78 10.18
CA ASP A 12 10.77 -6.33 9.32
C ASP A 12 10.38 -6.26 7.85
N LEU A 13 9.15 -6.63 7.53
CA LEU A 13 8.65 -6.55 6.17
C LEU A 13 8.57 -5.09 5.71
N ASN A 14 8.06 -4.21 6.56
CA ASN A 14 7.98 -2.77 6.26
C ASN A 14 9.37 -2.23 5.91
N ARG A 15 10.37 -2.54 6.75
CA ARG A 15 11.75 -2.09 6.51
C ARG A 15 12.32 -2.65 5.22
N SER A 16 12.09 -3.92 4.94
CA SER A 16 12.59 -4.58 3.72
C SER A 16 11.98 -3.96 2.46
N VAL A 17 10.68 -3.74 2.47
CA VAL A 17 9.98 -3.13 1.33
C VAL A 17 10.48 -1.70 1.11
N CYS A 18 10.52 -0.90 2.15
CA CYS A 18 10.97 0.49 2.04
C CYS A 18 12.42 0.59 1.56
N SER A 19 13.31 -0.24 2.12
CA SER A 19 14.73 -0.25 1.72
C SER A 19 14.86 -0.63 0.25
N PHE A 20 14.16 -1.66 -0.19
CA PHE A 20 14.20 -2.10 -1.58
C PHE A 20 13.72 -0.99 -2.52
N LEU A 21 12.59 -0.36 -2.21
CA LEU A 21 12.03 0.70 -3.06
C LEU A 21 12.91 1.94 -3.09
N ASN A 22 13.47 2.33 -1.95
CA ASN A 22 14.41 3.45 -1.87
C ASN A 22 15.66 3.20 -2.71
N ASN A 23 16.16 1.97 -2.71
CA ASN A 23 17.31 1.58 -3.54
C ASN A 23 16.94 1.46 -5.02
N SER A 24 15.66 1.40 -5.34
CA SER A 24 15.16 1.25 -6.72
C SER A 24 14.77 2.59 -7.35
N GLY A 25 15.05 3.72 -6.69
CA GLY A 25 14.81 5.04 -7.25
C GLY A 25 13.50 5.70 -6.83
N TYR A 26 12.76 5.09 -5.90
CA TYR A 26 11.56 5.71 -5.30
C TYR A 26 11.90 6.33 -3.95
N GLU A 27 10.99 7.13 -3.43
CA GLU A 27 11.04 7.60 -2.05
C GLU A 27 9.92 6.87 -1.29
N ALA A 28 10.28 5.84 -0.54
CA ALA A 28 9.32 5.06 0.22
C ALA A 28 9.29 5.52 1.68
N ILE A 29 8.08 5.76 2.18
CA ILE A 29 7.85 6.13 3.58
C ILE A 29 7.02 5.03 4.20
N GLY A 30 7.52 4.43 5.28
CA GLY A 30 6.87 3.33 5.98
C GLY A 30 6.08 3.79 7.19
N CYS A 31 4.86 3.28 7.31
CA CYS A 31 4.00 3.46 8.47
C CYS A 31 3.56 2.11 8.98
N LEU A 32 3.42 1.97 10.30
CA LEU A 32 3.07 0.69 10.91
C LEU A 32 1.57 0.51 11.11
N ASP A 33 0.78 1.57 10.92
CA ASP A 33 -0.67 1.55 11.05
C ASP A 33 -1.31 2.62 10.19
N ALA A 34 -2.64 2.58 10.09
CA ALA A 34 -3.39 3.54 9.27
C ALA A 34 -3.34 4.95 9.83
N GLU A 35 -3.32 5.10 11.15
CA GLU A 35 -3.30 6.43 11.78
C GLU A 35 -2.02 7.17 11.44
N SER A 36 -0.87 6.51 11.52
CA SER A 36 0.41 7.09 11.10
C SER A 36 0.40 7.41 9.60
N ALA A 37 -0.25 6.56 8.80
CA ALA A 37 -0.37 6.80 7.37
C ALA A 37 -1.20 8.05 7.06
N TYR A 38 -2.28 8.28 7.79
CA TYR A 38 -3.07 9.51 7.63
C TYR A 38 -2.23 10.74 7.95
N ASP A 39 -1.42 10.69 9.01
CA ASP A 39 -0.53 11.80 9.38
C ASP A 39 0.47 12.10 8.26
N GLU A 40 1.05 11.06 7.67
CA GLU A 40 1.99 11.23 6.56
C GLU A 40 1.30 11.79 5.31
N MET A 41 0.08 11.34 5.02
CA MET A 41 -0.70 11.85 3.90
C MET A 41 -1.09 13.31 4.08
N TYR A 42 -1.23 13.76 5.31
CA TYR A 42 -1.50 15.16 5.60
C TYR A 42 -0.28 16.04 5.27
N LYS A 43 0.92 15.52 5.50
CA LYS A 43 2.18 16.27 5.32
C LYS A 43 2.74 16.17 3.90
N ASN A 44 2.45 15.08 3.18
CA ASN A 44 3.06 14.76 1.90
C ASN A 44 2.02 14.37 0.87
N THR A 45 2.38 14.55 -0.40
CA THR A 45 1.59 14.01 -1.52
C THR A 45 2.24 12.70 -1.96
N PHE A 46 1.48 11.62 -2.02
CA PHE A 46 1.97 10.32 -2.44
C PHE A 46 1.46 9.96 -3.83
N ASP A 47 2.27 9.19 -4.56
CA ASP A 47 1.95 8.75 -5.92
C ASP A 47 1.38 7.34 -5.96
N CYS A 48 1.57 6.57 -4.90
CA CYS A 48 1.07 5.20 -4.79
C CYS A 48 1.05 4.80 -3.32
N ILE A 49 0.09 3.94 -2.95
CA ILE A 49 -0.03 3.38 -1.61
C ILE A 49 0.04 1.86 -1.70
N VAL A 50 0.87 1.25 -0.86
CA VAL A 50 0.93 -0.21 -0.67
C VAL A 50 0.54 -0.48 0.77
N SER A 51 -0.53 -1.23 1.00
CA SER A 51 -1.09 -1.44 2.33
C SER A 51 -1.45 -2.90 2.58
N ASP A 52 -1.21 -3.39 3.79
CA ASP A 52 -1.80 -4.65 4.23
C ASP A 52 -3.26 -4.43 4.58
N ILE A 53 -4.03 -5.52 4.60
CA ILE A 53 -5.41 -5.54 5.09
C ILE A 53 -5.42 -5.70 6.61
N MET A 54 -4.60 -6.62 7.12
CA MET A 54 -4.61 -6.98 8.54
C MET A 54 -3.69 -6.06 9.33
N MET A 55 -4.28 -5.03 9.91
CA MET A 55 -3.57 -4.05 10.75
C MET A 55 -4.38 -3.79 12.02
N PRO A 56 -3.72 -3.39 13.14
CA PRO A 56 -4.44 -3.09 14.37
C PRO A 56 -5.31 -1.84 14.24
N ASN A 57 -6.43 -1.82 14.95
CA ASN A 57 -7.40 -0.73 15.04
C ASN A 57 -8.17 -0.48 13.73
N ILE A 58 -7.52 0.08 12.73
CA ILE A 58 -8.12 0.37 11.43
C ILE A 58 -7.52 -0.61 10.43
N ASP A 59 -8.33 -1.50 9.85
CA ASP A 59 -7.83 -2.45 8.87
C ASP A 59 -7.62 -1.80 7.49
N GLY A 60 -7.03 -2.57 6.57
CA GLY A 60 -6.72 -2.05 5.23
C GLY A 60 -7.95 -1.71 4.41
N PHE A 61 -9.07 -2.41 4.61
CA PHE A 61 -10.31 -2.09 3.91
C PHE A 61 -10.82 -0.71 4.31
N GLU A 62 -10.88 -0.44 5.61
CA GLU A 62 -11.31 0.86 6.14
C GLU A 62 -10.35 1.96 5.73
N PHE A 63 -9.05 1.69 5.79
CA PHE A 63 -8.02 2.63 5.36
C PHE A 63 -8.20 3.00 3.88
N ALA A 64 -8.34 2.01 2.99
CA ALA A 64 -8.53 2.26 1.56
C ALA A 64 -9.83 3.02 1.27
N LYS A 65 -10.89 2.71 2.01
CA LYS A 65 -12.16 3.41 1.88
C LYS A 65 -12.02 4.89 2.22
N THR A 66 -11.32 5.19 3.31
CA THR A 66 -11.06 6.57 3.72
C THR A 66 -10.19 7.30 2.69
N VAL A 67 -9.14 6.63 2.19
CA VAL A 67 -8.29 7.21 1.14
C VAL A 67 -9.12 7.57 -0.08
N ARG A 68 -10.00 6.68 -0.52
CA ARG A 68 -10.84 6.93 -1.69
C ARG A 68 -11.80 8.10 -1.50
N SER A 69 -12.25 8.33 -0.29
CA SER A 69 -13.10 9.50 0.00
C SER A 69 -12.32 10.82 -0.09
N LEU A 70 -11.00 10.77 0.13
CA LEU A 70 -10.13 11.95 0.10
C LEU A 70 -9.47 12.13 -1.27
N ASN A 71 -9.12 11.04 -1.94
CA ASN A 71 -8.46 11.04 -3.24
C ASN A 71 -8.86 9.77 -4.00
N ASN A 72 -9.69 9.94 -5.02
CA ASN A 72 -10.22 8.82 -5.79
C ASN A 72 -9.23 8.26 -6.83
N ASP A 73 -8.12 8.94 -7.07
CA ASP A 73 -7.21 8.61 -8.17
C ASP A 73 -5.89 7.95 -7.76
N ILE A 74 -5.45 8.11 -6.52
CA ILE A 74 -4.17 7.54 -6.11
C ILE A 74 -4.19 6.01 -6.22
N PRO A 75 -3.21 5.39 -6.90
CA PRO A 75 -3.14 3.94 -6.95
C PRO A 75 -2.97 3.30 -5.57
N ILE A 76 -3.76 2.27 -5.28
CA ILE A 76 -3.66 1.50 -4.05
C ILE A 76 -3.43 0.02 -4.42
N LEU A 77 -2.37 -0.57 -3.87
CA LEU A 77 -2.05 -1.98 -3.98
C LEU A 77 -2.14 -2.61 -2.60
N PHE A 78 -2.95 -3.67 -2.46
CA PHE A 78 -2.95 -4.46 -1.22
C PHE A 78 -1.84 -5.51 -1.26
N MET A 79 -1.13 -5.63 -0.15
CA MET A 79 -0.04 -6.58 0.08
C MET A 79 -0.39 -7.32 1.37
N THR A 80 -0.93 -8.54 1.27
CA THR A 80 -1.55 -9.19 2.40
C THR A 80 -1.42 -10.71 2.38
N ALA A 81 -1.55 -11.35 3.55
CA ALA A 81 -1.61 -12.80 3.65
C ALA A 81 -2.99 -13.37 3.27
N ARG A 82 -4.00 -12.52 3.15
CA ARG A 82 -5.35 -12.98 2.80
C ARG A 82 -5.44 -13.24 1.30
N ASP A 83 -5.63 -14.50 0.92
CA ASP A 83 -5.69 -14.91 -0.49
C ASP A 83 -7.08 -15.35 -0.95
N ASP A 84 -8.09 -15.20 -0.08
CA ASP A 84 -9.45 -15.60 -0.39
C ASP A 84 -10.13 -14.64 -1.38
N PHE A 85 -11.00 -15.18 -2.21
CA PHE A 85 -11.68 -14.40 -3.25
C PHE A 85 -12.53 -13.27 -2.66
N ALA A 86 -13.21 -13.53 -1.54
CA ALA A 86 -14.07 -12.52 -0.90
C ALA A 86 -13.29 -11.27 -0.51
N SER A 87 -12.06 -11.43 0.02
CA SER A 87 -11.20 -10.30 0.36
C SER A 87 -10.77 -9.52 -0.88
N LYS A 88 -10.39 -10.22 -1.94
CA LYS A 88 -10.02 -9.59 -3.20
C LYS A 88 -11.19 -8.81 -3.78
N GLN A 89 -12.37 -9.43 -3.81
CA GLN A 89 -13.59 -8.81 -4.32
C GLN A 89 -13.92 -7.55 -3.53
N ARG A 90 -13.85 -7.63 -2.21
CA ARG A 90 -14.11 -6.48 -1.33
C ARG A 90 -13.14 -5.33 -1.60
N GLY A 91 -11.85 -5.64 -1.72
CA GLY A 91 -10.83 -4.63 -2.00
C GLY A 91 -11.08 -3.92 -3.33
N PHE A 92 -11.31 -4.67 -4.39
CA PHE A 92 -11.56 -4.07 -5.70
C PHE A 92 -12.86 -3.28 -5.75
N ARG A 93 -13.88 -3.68 -4.99
CA ARG A 93 -15.13 -2.91 -4.88
C ARG A 93 -14.93 -1.58 -4.17
N ILE A 94 -14.05 -1.53 -3.17
CA ILE A 94 -13.68 -0.28 -2.49
C ILE A 94 -12.95 0.64 -3.46
N GLY A 95 -12.19 0.06 -4.40
CA GLY A 95 -11.48 0.83 -5.41
C GLY A 95 -9.98 0.68 -5.39
N ILE A 96 -9.44 -0.43 -4.84
CA ILE A 96 -8.01 -0.71 -4.98
C ILE A 96 -7.71 -1.09 -6.42
N ASP A 97 -6.46 -0.94 -6.82
CA ASP A 97 -6.02 -1.14 -8.20
C ASP A 97 -5.28 -2.45 -8.42
N ASP A 98 -4.71 -3.04 -7.38
CA ASP A 98 -3.96 -4.29 -7.49
C ASP A 98 -3.92 -5.02 -6.15
N TYR A 99 -3.54 -6.30 -6.18
CA TYR A 99 -3.58 -7.18 -5.02
C TYR A 99 -2.44 -8.19 -5.10
N MET A 100 -1.60 -8.25 -4.07
CA MET A 100 -0.52 -9.22 -3.96
C MET A 100 -0.66 -10.03 -2.67
N THR A 101 -0.38 -11.32 -2.76
CA THR A 101 -0.45 -12.22 -1.61
C THR A 101 0.95 -12.47 -1.04
N LYS A 102 1.05 -12.45 0.28
CA LYS A 102 2.31 -12.79 0.97
C LYS A 102 2.61 -14.28 0.85
N PRO A 103 3.87 -14.71 0.81
CA PRO A 103 5.09 -13.89 0.93
C PRO A 103 5.33 -13.01 -0.31
N ILE A 104 5.83 -11.80 -0.09
CA ILE A 104 5.98 -10.81 -1.15
C ILE A 104 7.30 -11.02 -1.88
N ASP A 105 7.20 -11.15 -3.20
CA ASP A 105 8.36 -11.07 -4.10
C ASP A 105 8.61 -9.59 -4.39
N LEU A 106 9.74 -9.07 -3.94
CA LEU A 106 10.05 -7.65 -4.08
C LEU A 106 10.19 -7.20 -5.54
N ASP A 107 10.72 -8.06 -6.40
CA ASP A 107 10.84 -7.74 -7.83
C ASP A 107 9.46 -7.63 -8.47
N GLU A 108 8.54 -8.52 -8.11
CA GLU A 108 7.16 -8.44 -8.60
C GLU A 108 6.47 -7.18 -8.08
N LEU A 109 6.66 -6.83 -6.80
CA LEU A 109 6.11 -5.60 -6.23
C LEU A 109 6.59 -4.38 -7.02
N PHE A 110 7.89 -4.34 -7.32
CA PHE A 110 8.48 -3.26 -8.11
C PHE A 110 7.81 -3.13 -9.48
N LEU A 111 7.60 -4.26 -10.17
CA LEU A 111 6.96 -4.26 -11.50
C LEU A 111 5.51 -3.78 -11.42
N ARG A 112 4.77 -4.20 -10.40
CA ARG A 112 3.37 -3.80 -10.25
C ARG A 112 3.24 -2.32 -9.89
N ILE A 113 4.08 -1.82 -9.00
CA ILE A 113 4.11 -0.38 -8.68
C ILE A 113 4.42 0.43 -9.95
N GLY A 114 5.42 0.01 -10.71
CA GLY A 114 5.77 0.68 -11.96
C GLY A 114 4.61 0.73 -12.94
N ALA A 115 3.85 -0.37 -13.06
CA ALA A 115 2.68 -0.42 -13.92
C ALA A 115 1.59 0.56 -13.46
N LEU A 116 1.37 0.67 -12.15
CA LEU A 116 0.38 1.59 -11.60
C LEU A 116 0.79 3.05 -11.83
N LEU A 117 2.08 3.35 -11.69
CA LEU A 117 2.58 4.72 -11.86
C LEU A 117 2.56 5.20 -13.31
N ARG A 118 2.54 4.27 -14.26
CA ARG A 118 2.49 4.62 -15.70
C ARG A 118 1.09 4.97 -16.20
N ARG A 119 0.06 4.68 -15.40
CA ARG A 119 -1.33 4.94 -15.80
C ARG A 119 -1.71 6.40 -15.76
#